data_4204af1a0b6db3abbdea6b0bd7ee6e47
#
_entry.id   4204af1a0b6db3abbdea6b0bd7ee6e47
#
_cell.length_a   1.000
_cell.length_b   1.000
_cell.length_c   1.000
_cell.angle_alpha   90.00
_cell.angle_beta   90.00
_cell.angle_gamma   90.00
#
_symmetry.space_group_name_H-M   'P 1'
#
loop_
_entity.id
_entity.type
_entity.pdbx_description
1 polymer ?
#
loop_
_entity_poly.entity_id
_entity_poly.type
_entity_poly.pdbx_seq_one_letter_code
_entity_poly.pdbx_strand_id
1 'polypeptide(L)'
;MKKLFLAIALTMAAWGSYASTNDDFAWGNASVYFVITDRFCNGDTSNDVNYGRKNDYGSERMNAATFHGGDFKGMLKKAQDGYFTEMGIDVVWMTDVYEQIHGWMSGSGDVNDFPHYGYHGYYPLDYTQIDKNYGTVEEFRALVDCLHAQGIRVIYGVTLYGIIV
;
A
#
# COMPACT_ATOMS: atom_id res chain seq x y z
N MET A 1 -36.53 -25.69 -23.05
CA MET A 1 -36.47 -24.28 -23.42
C MET A 1 -36.52 -23.32 -22.23
N LYS A 2 -37.43 -23.49 -21.24
CA LYS A 2 -37.51 -22.58 -20.08
C LYS A 2 -36.25 -22.51 -19.19
N LYS A 3 -35.46 -23.58 -19.07
CA LYS A 3 -34.23 -23.63 -18.28
C LYS A 3 -33.07 -22.88 -18.91
N LEU A 4 -33.05 -22.74 -20.25
CA LEU A 4 -31.99 -22.02 -20.97
C LEU A 4 -32.12 -20.50 -20.81
N PHE A 5 -33.36 -19.98 -20.76
CA PHE A 5 -33.61 -18.55 -20.55
C PHE A 5 -33.26 -18.09 -19.14
N LEU A 6 -33.39 -18.97 -18.14
CA LEU A 6 -33.01 -18.63 -16.75
C LEU A 6 -31.49 -18.52 -16.58
N ALA A 7 -30.72 -19.37 -17.25
CA ALA A 7 -29.27 -19.33 -17.22
C ALA A 7 -28.69 -18.05 -17.89
N ILE A 8 -29.29 -17.62 -19.01
CA ILE A 8 -28.90 -16.38 -19.71
C ILE A 8 -29.24 -15.15 -18.87
N ALA A 9 -30.38 -15.14 -18.19
CA ALA A 9 -30.75 -14.04 -17.31
C ALA A 9 -29.81 -13.90 -16.08
N LEU A 10 -29.32 -15.01 -15.51
CA LEU A 10 -28.36 -14.98 -14.41
C LEU A 10 -26.96 -14.52 -14.85
N THR A 11 -26.53 -14.85 -16.05
CA THR A 11 -25.22 -14.40 -16.57
C THR A 11 -25.22 -12.93 -16.95
N MET A 12 -26.35 -12.38 -17.41
CA MET A 12 -26.46 -10.94 -17.68
C MET A 12 -26.53 -10.10 -16.40
N ALA A 13 -27.07 -10.62 -15.31
CA ALA A 13 -27.10 -9.94 -14.02
C ALA A 13 -25.69 -9.80 -13.38
N ALA A 14 -24.76 -10.70 -13.71
CA ALA A 14 -23.40 -10.64 -13.20
C ALA A 14 -22.51 -9.62 -13.94
N TRP A 15 -22.88 -9.18 -15.14
CA TRP A 15 -22.12 -8.17 -15.91
C TRP A 15 -22.66 -6.74 -15.74
N GLY A 16 -23.76 -6.56 -15.03
CA GLY A 16 -24.40 -5.26 -14.82
C GLY A 16 -23.86 -4.42 -13.67
N SER A 17 -22.85 -4.89 -12.94
CA SER A 17 -22.36 -4.21 -11.72
C SER A 17 -21.15 -3.32 -11.92
N TYR A 18 -20.70 -3.07 -13.16
CA TYR A 18 -19.71 -2.04 -13.47
C TYR A 18 -20.35 -0.80 -14.11
N ALA A 19 -21.53 -0.40 -13.64
CA ALA A 19 -21.99 0.93 -13.94
C ALA A 19 -21.18 1.89 -13.06
N SER A 20 -20.24 2.61 -13.66
CA SER A 20 -19.71 3.83 -13.09
C SER A 20 -20.88 4.74 -12.73
N THR A 21 -21.29 4.70 -11.50
CA THR A 21 -22.13 5.77 -10.94
C THR A 21 -21.29 7.04 -11.01
N ASN A 22 -21.92 8.16 -11.39
CA ASN A 22 -21.34 9.48 -11.19
C ASN A 22 -20.81 9.51 -9.75
N ASP A 23 -19.52 9.77 -9.62
CA ASP A 23 -18.84 9.73 -8.34
C ASP A 23 -19.15 11.03 -7.59
N ASP A 24 -20.28 11.05 -6.88
CA ASP A 24 -20.69 12.16 -6.02
C ASP A 24 -19.84 12.26 -4.73
N PHE A 25 -18.65 11.67 -4.74
CA PHE A 25 -17.76 11.71 -3.60
C PHE A 25 -17.29 13.13 -3.27
N ALA A 26 -17.63 13.58 -2.07
CA ALA A 26 -17.34 14.92 -1.62
C ALA A 26 -15.92 15.01 -0.98
N TRP A 27 -14.91 15.21 -1.79
CA TRP A 27 -13.51 15.32 -1.33
C TRP A 27 -13.32 16.35 -0.21
N GLY A 28 -14.10 17.43 -0.19
CA GLY A 28 -14.02 18.46 0.85
C GLY A 28 -14.41 17.99 2.24
N ASN A 29 -15.11 16.86 2.36
CA ASN A 29 -15.58 16.30 3.63
C ASN A 29 -14.90 14.94 3.92
N ALA A 30 -13.98 14.48 3.08
CA ALA A 30 -13.39 13.17 3.21
C ALA A 30 -12.43 13.06 4.39
N SER A 31 -12.61 12.01 5.18
CA SER A 31 -11.65 11.60 6.21
C SER A 31 -10.50 10.84 5.56
N VAL A 32 -9.29 11.39 5.58
CA VAL A 32 -8.09 10.80 4.96
C VAL A 32 -7.20 10.17 6.02
N TYR A 33 -6.89 8.89 5.86
CA TYR A 33 -5.91 8.19 6.68
C TYR A 33 -4.59 8.08 5.91
N PHE A 34 -3.58 8.83 6.34
CA PHE A 34 -2.23 8.73 5.77
C PHE A 34 -1.47 7.58 6.43
N VAL A 35 -0.83 6.74 5.61
CA VAL A 35 -0.07 5.58 6.08
C VAL A 35 1.30 5.48 5.42
N ILE A 36 2.33 5.28 6.23
CA ILE A 36 3.62 4.78 5.78
C ILE A 36 3.52 3.26 5.78
N THR A 37 3.51 2.65 4.59
CA THR A 37 3.25 1.21 4.40
C THR A 37 4.11 0.35 5.31
N ASP A 38 5.42 0.59 5.32
CA ASP A 38 6.39 -0.15 6.15
C ASP A 38 6.09 -0.11 7.67
N ARG A 39 5.38 0.93 8.14
CA ARG A 39 5.16 1.18 9.58
C ARG A 39 3.80 0.72 10.08
N PHE A 40 2.93 0.26 9.18
CA PHE A 40 1.54 0.05 9.53
C PHE A 40 1.27 -1.34 10.10
N CYS A 41 1.48 -2.37 9.32
CA CYS A 41 1.21 -3.75 9.74
C CYS A 41 2.01 -4.73 8.88
N ASN A 42 2.77 -5.61 9.52
CA ASN A 42 3.45 -6.71 8.86
C ASN A 42 2.48 -7.89 8.69
N GLY A 43 2.20 -8.27 7.45
CA GLY A 43 1.34 -9.40 7.09
C GLY A 43 2.09 -10.60 6.55
N ASP A 44 3.34 -10.40 6.13
CA ASP A 44 4.20 -11.43 5.54
C ASP A 44 5.67 -11.22 5.90
N THR A 45 6.13 -11.89 6.92
CA THR A 45 7.53 -11.79 7.38
C THR A 45 8.56 -12.32 6.37
N SER A 46 8.12 -13.00 5.31
CA SER A 46 9.02 -13.51 4.26
C SER A 46 9.52 -12.40 3.32
N ASN A 47 8.83 -11.25 3.28
CA ASN A 47 9.21 -10.10 2.47
C ASN A 47 9.98 -9.00 3.23
N ASP A 48 10.22 -9.18 4.54
CA ASP A 48 10.82 -8.17 5.41
C ASP A 48 12.23 -7.76 4.99
N VAL A 49 13.00 -8.69 4.38
CA VAL A 49 14.40 -8.47 4.03
C VAL A 49 14.62 -8.77 2.54
N ASN A 50 14.49 -7.74 1.72
CA ASN A 50 14.82 -7.81 0.30
C ASN A 50 15.99 -6.88 -0.03
N TYR A 51 16.69 -7.18 -1.11
CA TYR A 51 17.80 -6.37 -1.63
C TYR A 51 18.95 -6.13 -0.62
N GLY A 52 19.05 -6.93 0.44
CA GLY A 52 20.02 -6.74 1.51
C GLY A 52 19.77 -5.54 2.42
N ARG A 53 18.60 -4.93 2.33
CA ARG A 53 18.20 -3.81 3.20
C ARG A 53 17.93 -4.29 4.61
N LYS A 54 18.28 -3.44 5.59
CA LYS A 54 18.16 -3.78 6.98
C LYS A 54 16.72 -3.64 7.47
N ASN A 55 16.24 -4.69 8.16
CA ASN A 55 15.06 -4.66 9.01
C ASN A 55 15.51 -5.01 10.44
N ASP A 56 15.22 -4.17 11.41
CA ASP A 56 15.56 -4.42 12.81
C ASP A 56 14.38 -4.22 13.76
N TYR A 57 13.15 -4.31 13.25
CA TYR A 57 11.94 -4.25 14.05
C TYR A 57 11.95 -5.33 15.14
N GLY A 58 11.60 -4.93 16.35
CA GLY A 58 11.59 -5.83 17.51
C GLY A 58 12.97 -6.14 18.12
N SER A 59 14.05 -5.60 17.57
CA SER A 59 15.37 -5.70 18.19
C SER A 59 15.49 -4.78 19.42
N GLU A 60 16.41 -5.09 20.33
CA GLU A 60 16.67 -4.25 21.52
C GLU A 60 17.11 -2.82 21.18
N ARG A 61 17.65 -2.62 19.98
CA ARG A 61 18.14 -1.34 19.46
C ARG A 61 17.49 -1.00 18.12
N MET A 62 16.17 -1.04 18.09
CA MET A 62 15.39 -0.73 16.89
C MET A 62 15.71 0.66 16.38
N ASN A 63 16.20 0.73 15.13
CA ASN A 63 16.51 1.98 14.46
C ASN A 63 15.30 2.45 13.63
N ALA A 64 14.84 3.65 13.89
CA ALA A 64 13.72 4.23 13.15
C ALA A 64 13.98 4.43 11.65
N ALA A 65 15.23 4.42 11.20
CA ALA A 65 15.60 4.63 9.79
C ALA A 65 15.76 3.33 8.98
N THR A 66 15.46 2.17 9.56
CA THR A 66 15.44 0.88 8.85
C THR A 66 14.02 0.45 8.49
N PHE A 67 13.88 -0.60 7.67
CA PHE A 67 12.57 -1.22 7.42
C PHE A 67 12.04 -1.92 8.67
N HIS A 68 10.72 -1.92 8.83
CA HIS A 68 10.02 -2.57 9.96
C HIS A 68 9.01 -3.63 9.48
N GLY A 69 8.89 -3.86 8.18
CA GLY A 69 8.17 -4.98 7.59
C GLY A 69 6.68 -4.79 7.36
N GLY A 70 6.13 -3.57 7.48
CA GLY A 70 4.76 -3.32 7.07
C GLY A 70 4.60 -3.49 5.55
N ASP A 71 3.49 -4.14 5.13
CA ASP A 71 3.28 -4.59 3.77
C ASP A 71 1.81 -4.56 3.33
N PHE A 72 1.54 -4.88 2.05
CA PHE A 72 0.18 -4.89 1.51
C PHE A 72 -0.70 -5.97 2.12
N LYS A 73 -0.15 -7.13 2.48
CA LYS A 73 -0.90 -8.19 3.19
C LYS A 73 -1.35 -7.74 4.56
N GLY A 74 -0.50 -7.05 5.30
CA GLY A 74 -0.84 -6.49 6.59
C GLY A 74 -1.92 -5.42 6.48
N MET A 75 -1.80 -4.54 5.48
CA MET A 75 -2.84 -3.55 5.20
C MET A 75 -4.16 -4.20 4.77
N LEU A 76 -4.11 -5.20 3.88
CA LEU A 76 -5.28 -5.95 3.45
C LEU A 76 -5.98 -6.64 4.62
N LYS A 77 -5.23 -7.27 5.50
CA LYS A 77 -5.78 -7.87 6.72
C LYS A 77 -6.51 -6.83 7.57
N LYS A 78 -5.92 -5.67 7.78
CA LYS A 78 -6.55 -4.58 8.56
C LYS A 78 -7.80 -4.03 7.87
N ALA A 79 -7.80 -3.91 6.54
CA ALA A 79 -8.99 -3.54 5.78
C ALA A 79 -10.11 -4.58 5.94
N GLN A 80 -9.79 -5.88 5.83
CA GLN A 80 -10.73 -6.98 6.02
C GLN A 80 -11.29 -7.05 7.45
N ASP A 81 -10.48 -6.72 8.45
CA ASP A 81 -10.87 -6.68 9.86
C ASP A 81 -11.77 -5.46 10.21
N GLY A 82 -12.06 -4.58 9.23
CA GLY A 82 -12.89 -3.40 9.44
C GLY A 82 -12.17 -2.19 10.03
N TYR A 83 -10.86 -2.21 10.18
CA TYR A 83 -10.08 -1.15 10.84
C TYR A 83 -10.37 0.25 10.30
N PHE A 84 -10.41 0.42 8.99
CA PHE A 84 -10.66 1.73 8.37
C PHE A 84 -12.13 2.12 8.40
N THR A 85 -13.05 1.17 8.19
CA THR A 85 -14.50 1.42 8.21
C THR A 85 -15.01 1.78 9.60
N GLU A 86 -14.51 1.12 10.65
CA GLU A 86 -14.85 1.43 12.04
C GLU A 86 -14.41 2.82 12.47
N MET A 87 -13.33 3.33 11.89
CA MET A 87 -12.86 4.70 12.11
C MET A 87 -13.55 5.74 11.23
N GLY A 88 -14.42 5.33 10.31
CA GLY A 88 -15.09 6.26 9.38
C GLY A 88 -14.15 6.88 8.37
N ILE A 89 -13.15 6.11 7.88
CA ILE A 89 -12.19 6.57 6.88
C ILE A 89 -12.78 6.46 5.48
N ASP A 90 -12.72 7.54 4.73
CA ASP A 90 -13.18 7.61 3.35
C ASP A 90 -12.04 7.37 2.33
N VAL A 91 -10.81 7.68 2.71
CA VAL A 91 -9.64 7.60 1.83
C VAL A 91 -8.43 7.07 2.60
N VAL A 92 -7.77 6.05 2.06
CA VAL A 92 -6.45 5.62 2.52
C VAL A 92 -5.40 6.21 1.58
N TRP A 93 -4.49 7.01 2.14
CA TRP A 93 -3.36 7.59 1.41
C TRP A 93 -2.06 6.91 1.84
N MET A 94 -1.47 6.12 0.93
CA MET A 94 -0.21 5.41 1.15
C MET A 94 0.97 6.20 0.61
N THR A 95 2.14 6.02 1.24
CA THR A 95 3.41 6.46 0.65
C THR A 95 3.71 5.73 -0.66
N ASP A 96 4.74 6.17 -1.40
CA ASP A 96 5.11 5.59 -2.69
C ASP A 96 5.35 4.09 -2.58
N VAL A 97 4.80 3.34 -3.53
CA VAL A 97 4.83 1.87 -3.53
C VAL A 97 5.91 1.28 -4.44
N TYR A 98 6.60 2.13 -5.19
CA TYR A 98 7.61 1.74 -6.16
C TYR A 98 8.88 1.22 -5.51
N GLU A 99 9.68 0.46 -6.28
CA GLU A 99 10.96 -0.05 -5.84
C GLU A 99 11.88 1.08 -5.36
N GLN A 100 12.35 0.97 -4.12
CA GLN A 100 13.22 1.91 -3.46
C GLN A 100 14.69 1.51 -3.66
N ILE A 101 15.62 2.46 -3.45
CA ILE A 101 17.06 2.16 -3.49
C ILE A 101 17.40 0.92 -2.65
N HIS A 102 18.34 0.12 -3.13
CA HIS A 102 18.74 -1.13 -2.46
C HIS A 102 19.67 -0.91 -1.27
N GLY A 103 20.25 0.25 -1.18
CA GLY A 103 21.13 0.66 -0.08
C GLY A 103 20.45 1.62 0.89
N TRP A 104 21.23 2.57 1.34
CA TRP A 104 20.83 3.64 2.24
C TRP A 104 21.47 4.97 1.81
N MET A 105 20.86 6.06 2.24
CA MET A 105 21.40 7.41 2.06
C MET A 105 22.04 7.87 3.35
N SER A 106 23.20 8.52 3.27
CA SER A 106 23.69 9.35 4.36
C SER A 106 23.01 10.73 4.30
N GLY A 107 22.80 11.35 5.45
CA GLY A 107 22.26 12.69 5.52
C GLY A 107 23.27 13.77 5.16
N SER A 108 23.45 14.76 6.05
CA SER A 108 24.32 15.92 5.81
C SER A 108 25.81 15.69 6.03
N GLY A 109 26.20 14.49 6.49
CA GLY A 109 27.58 14.21 6.92
C GLY A 109 27.93 14.76 8.30
N ASP A 110 26.92 15.16 9.08
CA ASP A 110 27.09 15.54 10.48
C ASP A 110 27.49 14.31 11.33
N VAL A 111 28.10 14.56 12.48
CA VAL A 111 28.50 13.53 13.47
C VAL A 111 27.30 12.70 14.00
N ASN A 112 26.09 13.21 13.87
CA ASN A 112 24.85 12.54 14.23
C ASN A 112 24.18 11.84 13.04
N ASP A 113 24.79 11.86 11.88
CA ASP A 113 24.25 11.23 10.68
C ASP A 113 24.25 9.70 10.80
N PHE A 114 23.21 9.09 10.25
CA PHE A 114 23.04 7.65 10.26
C PHE A 114 22.42 7.17 8.94
N PRO A 115 22.59 5.88 8.57
CA PRO A 115 21.99 5.35 7.36
C PRO A 115 20.48 5.46 7.35
N HIS A 116 19.94 6.11 6.32
CA HIS A 116 18.50 6.24 6.07
C HIS A 116 18.11 5.30 4.93
N TYR A 117 17.30 4.30 5.23
CA TYR A 117 16.73 3.39 4.24
C TYR A 117 15.43 3.95 3.64
N GLY A 118 15.06 3.48 2.45
CA GLY A 118 13.88 3.96 1.73
C GLY A 118 12.52 3.46 2.26
N TYR A 119 12.40 3.09 3.54
CA TYR A 119 11.19 2.55 4.16
C TYR A 119 9.95 3.46 4.01
N HIS A 120 10.18 4.75 3.85
CA HIS A 120 9.14 5.77 3.73
C HIS A 120 8.60 5.92 2.29
N GLY A 121 9.21 5.28 1.29
CA GLY A 121 8.78 5.33 -0.11
C GLY A 121 9.36 6.48 -0.94
N TYR A 122 10.17 7.38 -0.36
CA TYR A 122 10.62 8.62 -1.03
C TYR A 122 12.02 8.53 -1.65
N TYR A 123 12.57 7.32 -1.78
CA TYR A 123 13.82 7.07 -2.50
C TYR A 123 13.59 6.10 -3.67
N PRO A 124 12.71 6.45 -4.64
CA PRO A 124 12.38 5.56 -5.74
C PRO A 124 13.60 5.29 -6.63
N LEU A 125 13.79 4.02 -6.99
CA LEU A 125 14.79 3.54 -7.92
C LEU A 125 14.17 3.16 -9.26
N ASP A 126 13.05 2.45 -9.25
CA ASP A 126 12.36 1.99 -10.45
C ASP A 126 10.84 2.16 -10.32
N TYR A 127 10.28 3.06 -11.12
CA TYR A 127 8.83 3.31 -11.16
C TYR A 127 8.04 2.22 -11.90
N THR A 128 8.70 1.27 -12.54
CA THR A 128 8.04 0.16 -13.25
C THR A 128 7.84 -1.08 -12.37
N GLN A 129 8.41 -1.07 -11.18
CA GLN A 129 8.37 -2.18 -10.23
C GLN A 129 7.74 -1.74 -8.90
N ILE A 130 7.07 -2.66 -8.24
CA ILE A 130 6.67 -2.51 -6.84
C ILE A 130 7.83 -2.97 -5.94
N ASP A 131 8.04 -2.28 -4.83
CA ASP A 131 9.06 -2.67 -3.85
C ASP A 131 8.71 -4.02 -3.21
N LYS A 132 9.64 -4.96 -3.26
CA LYS A 132 9.44 -6.33 -2.75
C LYS A 132 9.23 -6.39 -1.23
N ASN A 133 9.68 -5.38 -0.48
CA ASN A 133 9.36 -5.31 0.96
C ASN A 133 7.89 -4.95 1.20
N TYR A 134 7.21 -4.34 0.24
CA TYR A 134 5.78 -4.05 0.35
C TYR A 134 4.91 -5.16 -0.22
N GLY A 135 5.45 -6.01 -1.11
CA GLY A 135 4.74 -7.15 -1.69
C GLY A 135 4.73 -7.19 -3.21
N THR A 136 3.68 -7.74 -3.78
CA THR A 136 3.51 -7.91 -5.23
C THR A 136 2.41 -7.01 -5.80
N VAL A 137 2.36 -6.90 -7.14
CA VAL A 137 1.29 -6.19 -7.85
C VAL A 137 -0.08 -6.80 -7.54
N GLU A 138 -0.14 -8.13 -7.44
CA GLU A 138 -1.37 -8.87 -7.13
C GLU A 138 -1.88 -8.57 -5.73
N GLU A 139 -0.98 -8.48 -4.75
CA GLU A 139 -1.29 -8.12 -3.37
C GLU A 139 -1.74 -6.67 -3.26
N PHE A 140 -1.08 -5.76 -3.98
CA PHE A 140 -1.51 -4.38 -4.07
C PHE A 140 -2.91 -4.24 -4.68
N ARG A 141 -3.21 -4.95 -5.78
CA ARG A 141 -4.55 -4.97 -6.37
C ARG A 141 -5.60 -5.51 -5.40
N ALA A 142 -5.30 -6.62 -4.73
CA ALA A 142 -6.21 -7.21 -3.74
C ALA A 142 -6.53 -6.22 -2.60
N LEU A 143 -5.55 -5.47 -2.13
CA LEU A 143 -5.75 -4.40 -1.14
C LEU A 143 -6.66 -3.29 -1.68
N VAL A 144 -6.39 -2.79 -2.89
CA VAL A 144 -7.18 -1.73 -3.52
C VAL A 144 -8.62 -2.19 -3.74
N ASP A 145 -8.82 -3.41 -4.28
CA ASP A 145 -10.14 -3.97 -4.52
C ASP A 145 -10.94 -4.13 -3.21
N CYS A 146 -10.27 -4.57 -2.14
CA CYS A 146 -10.90 -4.69 -0.82
C CYS A 146 -11.35 -3.33 -0.26
N LEU A 147 -10.51 -2.30 -0.35
CA LEU A 147 -10.84 -0.95 0.10
C LEU A 147 -11.98 -0.34 -0.75
N HIS A 148 -11.91 -0.49 -2.08
CA HIS A 148 -12.97 -0.03 -2.98
C HIS A 148 -14.31 -0.73 -2.72
N ALA A 149 -14.31 -2.04 -2.41
CA ALA A 149 -15.52 -2.77 -2.03
C ALA A 149 -16.16 -2.25 -0.73
N GLN A 150 -15.39 -1.59 0.11
CA GLN A 150 -15.84 -0.93 1.33
C GLN A 150 -16.21 0.55 1.12
N GLY A 151 -16.13 1.05 -0.12
CA GLY A 151 -16.36 2.46 -0.44
C GLY A 151 -15.20 3.39 -0.11
N ILE A 152 -14.03 2.84 0.26
CA ILE A 152 -12.84 3.60 0.62
C ILE A 152 -11.98 3.80 -0.61
N ARG A 153 -11.59 5.04 -0.91
CA ARG A 153 -10.68 5.37 -2.00
C ARG A 153 -9.23 5.20 -1.60
N VAL A 154 -8.39 4.95 -2.60
CA VAL A 154 -6.95 4.80 -2.40
C VAL A 154 -6.20 5.90 -3.14
N ILE A 155 -5.29 6.56 -2.43
CA ILE A 155 -4.26 7.43 -2.99
C ILE A 155 -2.91 6.79 -2.68
N TYR A 156 -1.99 6.78 -3.62
CA TYR A 156 -0.60 6.47 -3.36
C TYR A 156 0.30 7.58 -3.89
N GLY A 157 1.40 7.82 -3.19
CA GLY A 157 2.36 8.85 -3.54
C GLY A 157 3.11 8.52 -4.83
N VAL A 158 3.55 9.56 -5.53
CA VAL A 158 4.49 9.47 -6.64
C VAL A 158 5.49 10.60 -6.51
N THR A 159 6.71 10.28 -6.13
CA THR A 159 7.79 11.25 -5.98
C THR A 159 8.47 11.49 -7.32
N LEU A 160 8.02 12.48 -8.09
CA LEU A 160 8.50 12.74 -9.46
C LEU A 160 9.94 13.30 -9.53
N TYR A 161 10.54 13.69 -8.42
CA TYR A 161 11.88 14.29 -8.32
C TYR A 161 12.82 13.42 -7.50
N GLY A 162 12.97 12.17 -7.81
CA GLY A 162 13.69 11.36 -6.85
C GLY A 162 14.34 10.11 -7.39
N ILE A 163 14.70 10.06 -8.67
CA ILE A 163 15.62 8.98 -9.07
C ILE A 163 16.98 9.33 -8.48
N ILE A 164 17.33 8.64 -7.42
CA ILE A 164 18.64 8.70 -6.81
C ILE A 164 19.50 7.70 -7.56
N VAL A 165 20.43 8.20 -8.35
CA VAL A 165 21.38 7.42 -9.14
C VAL A 165 22.66 7.24 -8.33
#